data_092f47d727896ac90cfd32d243fa40f9
#
_entry.id   092f47d727896ac90cfd32d243fa40f9
#
_cell.length_a   1.000
_cell.length_b   1.000
_cell.length_c   1.000
_cell.angle_alpha   90.00
_cell.angle_beta   90.00
_cell.angle_gamma   90.00
#
_symmetry.space_group_name_H-M   'P 1'
#
loop_
_entity.id
_entity.type
_entity.pdbx_description
1 polymer ?
#
loop_
_entity_poly.entity_id
_entity_poly.type
_entity_poly.pdbx_seq_one_letter_code
_entity_poly.pdbx_strand_id
1 'polypeptide(L)'
;MAKTVSVVSEKYLLDALDRIARNPFGYSVLCVNVSKLKPKNRHPQFVKIFAKLFDSVVGTTKGTLYVLSNGDFVILGKNITHEVVEEAVNKLKYGLSSDPVVHSKDSGEFVSICDFPDGFADFYSYIEDLMKNAGQMVVAEESSYKRPVDAGEIENVIAELDSIDIAEMVKRQSVLKIKGAGKFEVLFQEFFVAVKDLAPQLGENLDLVANRWLFLYLTQTLDKKTISAFKTADLRKWPAKISINLNLSSVFSKEFVTFAKEFLRPGQQVIVEVQLMDAFNNLALYFEAKEILRRGGHKLLIDALSPSALKMLNISRLDPDMIKIFWEPLLEFDADNQELKTAIERVGRENVVLAKCDSDKALKWGVSYGITSFQGPYIDTLEAALIRSKCPDAQHCKPMECLKRRRRLSGLLRDECTQKDVLEELL
;
A
#
# COMPACT_ATOMS: atom_id res chain seq x y z
N MET A 1 8.40 -10.17 10.99
CA MET A 1 7.52 -10.09 12.17
C MET A 1 6.10 -10.04 11.66
N ALA A 2 5.43 -11.17 11.72
CA ALA A 2 4.01 -11.24 11.46
C ALA A 2 3.32 -10.47 12.59
N LYS A 3 2.78 -9.31 12.31
CA LYS A 3 2.00 -8.57 13.29
C LYS A 3 0.60 -8.34 12.81
N THR A 4 -0.24 -9.04 13.51
CA THR A 4 -1.40 -8.51 14.20
C THR A 4 -2.45 -7.96 13.26
N VAL A 5 -3.16 -8.87 12.61
CA VAL A 5 -4.57 -8.68 12.33
C VAL A 5 -5.25 -9.05 13.64
N SER A 6 -5.81 -8.10 14.26
CA SER A 6 -5.97 -8.01 15.69
C SER A 6 -7.28 -8.62 16.17
N VAL A 7 -7.26 -9.14 17.38
CA VAL A 7 -8.37 -9.29 18.36
C VAL A 7 -9.40 -8.15 18.33
N VAL A 8 -9.08 -7.04 17.69
CA VAL A 8 -9.87 -5.83 17.55
C VAL A 8 -11.03 -5.99 16.57
N SER A 9 -10.84 -6.74 15.46
CA SER A 9 -11.93 -6.92 14.48
C SER A 9 -13.05 -7.80 15.00
N GLU A 10 -12.71 -8.85 15.75
CA GLU A 10 -13.71 -9.71 16.42
C GLU A 10 -14.51 -8.95 17.46
N LYS A 11 -13.85 -8.11 18.25
CA LYS A 11 -14.51 -7.26 19.24
C LYS A 11 -15.51 -6.31 18.59
N TYR A 12 -15.11 -5.61 17.53
CA TYR A 12 -16.02 -4.71 16.81
C TYR A 12 -17.15 -5.45 16.13
N LEU A 13 -16.89 -6.66 15.63
CA LEU A 13 -17.93 -7.50 15.08
C LEU A 13 -18.92 -7.93 16.15
N LEU A 14 -18.45 -8.34 17.34
CA LEU A 14 -19.31 -8.66 18.49
C LEU A 14 -20.12 -7.44 18.93
N ASP A 15 -19.49 -6.27 19.07
CA ASP A 15 -20.21 -5.02 19.39
C ASP A 15 -21.28 -4.67 18.34
N ALA A 16 -21.06 -5.01 17.07
CA ALA A 16 -22.06 -4.82 16.03
C ALA A 16 -23.18 -5.87 16.11
N LEU A 17 -22.84 -7.11 16.42
CA LEU A 17 -23.82 -8.18 16.65
C LEU A 17 -24.68 -7.90 17.86
N ASP A 18 -24.12 -7.39 18.96
CA ASP A 18 -24.86 -6.97 20.16
C ASP A 18 -25.90 -5.89 19.85
N ARG A 19 -25.54 -4.93 19.01
CA ARG A 19 -26.46 -3.86 18.58
C ARG A 19 -27.66 -4.38 17.81
N ILE A 20 -27.47 -5.41 16.99
CA ILE A 20 -28.55 -5.99 16.18
C ILE A 20 -29.25 -7.15 16.88
N ALA A 21 -28.72 -7.68 17.98
CA ALA A 21 -29.28 -8.82 18.72
C ALA A 21 -30.76 -8.66 19.10
N ARG A 22 -31.21 -7.40 19.37
CA ARG A 22 -32.61 -7.10 19.69
C ARG A 22 -33.55 -7.20 18.48
N ASN A 23 -33.04 -7.03 17.27
CA ASN A 23 -33.78 -7.14 16.03
C ASN A 23 -32.88 -7.56 14.88
N PRO A 24 -32.51 -8.86 14.79
CA PRO A 24 -31.60 -9.37 13.78
C PRO A 24 -32.24 -9.58 12.40
N PHE A 25 -33.56 -9.41 12.27
CA PHE A 25 -34.30 -9.65 11.03
C PHE A 25 -33.79 -8.79 9.88
N GLY A 26 -33.56 -9.44 8.72
CA GLY A 26 -33.10 -8.84 7.50
C GLY A 26 -31.59 -8.53 7.48
N TYR A 27 -30.88 -8.88 8.55
CA TYR A 27 -29.42 -8.93 8.53
C TYR A 27 -28.93 -10.31 8.11
N SER A 28 -27.79 -10.35 7.46
CA SER A 28 -27.07 -11.56 7.13
C SER A 28 -25.56 -11.28 7.14
N VAL A 29 -24.79 -12.34 7.21
CA VAL A 29 -23.33 -12.29 7.12
C VAL A 29 -22.85 -13.10 5.93
N LEU A 30 -21.94 -12.51 5.16
CA LEU A 30 -21.12 -13.22 4.19
C LEU A 30 -19.79 -13.56 4.86
N CYS A 31 -19.46 -14.83 4.90
CA CYS A 31 -18.18 -15.33 5.40
C CYS A 31 -17.30 -15.78 4.23
N VAL A 32 -16.04 -15.36 4.24
CA VAL A 32 -15.02 -15.84 3.30
C VAL A 32 -13.87 -16.44 4.10
N ASN A 33 -13.75 -17.76 4.06
CA ASN A 33 -12.84 -18.54 4.89
C ASN A 33 -11.46 -18.67 4.22
N VAL A 34 -10.68 -17.59 4.26
CA VAL A 34 -9.31 -17.54 3.71
C VAL A 34 -8.39 -18.49 4.49
N SER A 35 -8.69 -18.73 5.77
CA SER A 35 -7.95 -19.67 6.62
C SER A 35 -7.97 -21.12 6.09
N LYS A 36 -8.93 -21.47 5.24
CA LYS A 36 -9.02 -22.80 4.60
C LYS A 36 -8.18 -22.95 3.33
N LEU A 37 -7.71 -21.85 2.76
CA LEU A 37 -6.85 -21.87 1.57
C LEU A 37 -5.47 -22.48 1.88
N LYS A 38 -4.75 -22.88 0.84
CA LYS A 38 -3.35 -23.29 0.99
C LYS A 38 -2.51 -22.16 1.59
N PRO A 39 -1.45 -22.45 2.39
CA PRO A 39 -0.64 -21.42 3.06
C PRO A 39 -0.13 -20.32 2.13
N LYS A 40 0.23 -20.65 0.88
CA LYS A 40 0.68 -19.71 -0.13
C LYS A 40 -0.37 -18.65 -0.49
N ASN A 41 -1.66 -18.97 -0.31
CA ASN A 41 -2.79 -18.09 -0.65
C ASN A 41 -3.34 -17.33 0.57
N ARG A 42 -2.74 -17.50 1.77
CA ARG A 42 -3.16 -16.84 3.03
C ARG A 42 -2.32 -15.62 3.39
N HIS A 43 -1.48 -15.13 2.48
CA HIS A 43 -0.62 -13.99 2.78
C HIS A 43 -1.46 -12.74 3.09
N PRO A 44 -1.13 -11.93 4.13
CA PRO A 44 -1.92 -10.78 4.56
C PRO A 44 -2.25 -9.77 3.45
N GLN A 45 -1.38 -9.64 2.46
CA GLN A 45 -1.65 -8.79 1.30
C GLN A 45 -2.77 -9.33 0.41
N PHE A 46 -2.87 -10.67 0.25
CA PHE A 46 -3.98 -11.27 -0.49
C PHE A 46 -5.31 -11.07 0.24
N VAL A 47 -5.31 -11.24 1.56
CA VAL A 47 -6.50 -10.97 2.37
C VAL A 47 -7.02 -9.56 2.13
N LYS A 48 -6.13 -8.55 2.11
CA LYS A 48 -6.49 -7.17 1.79
C LYS A 48 -7.01 -6.99 0.36
N ILE A 49 -6.39 -7.66 -0.62
CA ILE A 49 -6.83 -7.65 -2.01
C ILE A 49 -8.22 -8.27 -2.15
N PHE A 50 -8.41 -9.44 -1.54
CA PHE A 50 -9.68 -10.16 -1.60
C PHE A 50 -10.80 -9.40 -0.91
N ALA A 51 -10.53 -8.83 0.28
CA ALA A 51 -11.48 -7.98 0.97
C ALA A 51 -11.99 -6.83 0.10
N LYS A 52 -11.11 -6.18 -0.67
CA LYS A 52 -11.49 -5.08 -1.57
C LYS A 52 -12.37 -5.50 -2.76
N LEU A 53 -12.32 -6.77 -3.21
CA LEU A 53 -13.22 -7.26 -4.24
C LEU A 53 -14.69 -7.18 -3.81
N PHE A 54 -14.94 -7.14 -2.49
CA PHE A 54 -16.27 -7.06 -1.92
C PHE A 54 -16.73 -5.63 -1.61
N ASP A 55 -16.01 -4.63 -2.04
CA ASP A 55 -16.37 -3.22 -1.81
C ASP A 55 -17.74 -2.85 -2.39
N SER A 56 -18.08 -3.38 -3.58
CA SER A 56 -19.40 -3.19 -4.17
C SER A 56 -20.50 -3.84 -3.33
N VAL A 57 -20.22 -5.02 -2.76
CA VAL A 57 -21.14 -5.72 -1.87
C VAL A 57 -21.39 -4.89 -0.60
N VAL A 58 -20.31 -4.39 0.03
CA VAL A 58 -20.39 -3.50 1.21
C VAL A 58 -21.24 -2.26 0.92
N GLY A 59 -21.01 -1.63 -0.25
CA GLY A 59 -21.77 -0.45 -0.66
C GLY A 59 -23.27 -0.74 -0.86
N THR A 60 -23.58 -1.82 -1.59
CA THR A 60 -24.97 -2.21 -1.92
C THR A 60 -25.76 -2.62 -0.67
N THR A 61 -25.13 -3.39 0.23
CA THR A 61 -25.78 -3.92 1.44
C THR A 61 -25.73 -2.96 2.61
N LYS A 62 -25.07 -1.78 2.45
CA LYS A 62 -24.73 -0.87 3.55
C LYS A 62 -24.06 -1.61 4.71
N GLY A 63 -23.25 -2.60 4.38
CA GLY A 63 -22.60 -3.49 5.31
C GLY A 63 -21.27 -2.95 5.81
N THR A 64 -20.68 -3.70 6.74
CA THR A 64 -19.32 -3.47 7.24
C THR A 64 -18.51 -4.73 7.05
N LEU A 65 -17.28 -4.58 6.54
CA LEU A 65 -16.34 -5.67 6.37
C LEU A 65 -15.40 -5.73 7.56
N TYR A 66 -15.24 -6.92 8.12
CA TYR A 66 -14.33 -7.25 9.21
C TYR A 66 -13.32 -8.28 8.73
N VAL A 67 -12.03 -8.08 9.03
CA VAL A 67 -10.98 -9.06 8.79
C VAL A 67 -10.61 -9.69 10.13
N LEU A 68 -10.82 -10.97 10.26
CA LEU A 68 -10.63 -11.72 11.50
C LEU A 68 -9.14 -12.06 11.74
N SER A 69 -8.79 -12.39 12.97
CA SER A 69 -7.42 -12.72 13.39
C SER A 69 -6.83 -13.92 12.64
N ASN A 70 -7.67 -14.88 12.23
CA ASN A 70 -7.28 -16.04 11.41
C ASN A 70 -7.13 -15.72 9.91
N GLY A 71 -7.36 -14.48 9.49
CA GLY A 71 -7.30 -14.04 8.10
C GLY A 71 -8.61 -14.17 7.32
N ASP A 72 -9.65 -14.77 7.90
CA ASP A 72 -10.98 -14.80 7.31
C ASP A 72 -11.60 -13.41 7.30
N PHE A 73 -12.54 -13.17 6.42
CA PHE A 73 -13.29 -11.92 6.48
C PHE A 73 -14.79 -12.14 6.42
N VAL A 74 -15.47 -11.22 7.06
CA VAL A 74 -16.91 -11.24 7.27
C VAL A 74 -17.50 -9.91 6.83
N ILE A 75 -18.58 -9.94 6.09
CA ILE A 75 -19.40 -8.76 5.78
C ILE A 75 -20.73 -8.92 6.49
N LEU A 76 -20.98 -8.04 7.46
CA LEU A 76 -22.29 -7.93 8.14
C LEU A 76 -23.08 -6.82 7.43
N GLY A 77 -24.27 -7.17 6.93
CA GLY A 77 -25.10 -6.20 6.19
C GLY A 77 -26.55 -6.65 6.08
N LYS A 78 -27.34 -5.90 5.32
CA LYS A 78 -28.74 -6.23 5.02
C LYS A 78 -28.86 -6.71 3.59
N ASN A 79 -29.76 -7.69 3.37
CA ASN A 79 -30.09 -8.22 2.06
C ASN A 79 -28.84 -8.73 1.29
N ILE A 80 -27.96 -9.43 1.98
CA ILE A 80 -26.82 -10.11 1.33
C ILE A 80 -27.38 -11.37 0.66
N THR A 81 -27.54 -11.34 -0.65
CA THR A 81 -28.04 -12.46 -1.44
C THR A 81 -26.92 -13.02 -2.34
N HIS A 82 -27.10 -14.24 -2.83
CA HIS A 82 -26.17 -14.84 -3.79
C HIS A 82 -25.93 -13.94 -5.01
N GLU A 83 -26.97 -13.31 -5.53
CA GLU A 83 -26.91 -12.40 -6.69
C GLU A 83 -26.00 -11.18 -6.40
N VAL A 84 -26.14 -10.59 -5.21
CA VAL A 84 -25.34 -9.41 -4.82
C VAL A 84 -23.86 -9.74 -4.66
N VAL A 85 -23.52 -10.96 -4.25
CA VAL A 85 -22.12 -11.37 -4.00
C VAL A 85 -21.48 -12.08 -5.18
N GLU A 86 -22.26 -12.54 -6.16
CA GLU A 86 -21.83 -13.43 -7.25
C GLU A 86 -20.62 -12.90 -8.02
N GLU A 87 -20.65 -11.66 -8.44
CA GLU A 87 -19.56 -11.05 -9.20
C GLU A 87 -18.25 -11.00 -8.40
N ALA A 88 -18.32 -10.59 -7.12
CA ALA A 88 -17.16 -10.52 -6.25
C ALA A 88 -16.58 -11.91 -5.94
N VAL A 89 -17.47 -12.88 -5.68
CA VAL A 89 -17.10 -14.27 -5.44
C VAL A 89 -16.45 -14.90 -6.68
N ASN A 90 -17.00 -14.65 -7.86
CA ASN A 90 -16.45 -15.16 -9.12
C ASN A 90 -15.08 -14.57 -9.42
N LYS A 91 -14.87 -13.26 -9.18
CA LYS A 91 -13.54 -12.63 -9.29
C LYS A 91 -12.54 -13.25 -8.30
N LEU A 92 -12.97 -13.48 -7.06
CA LEU A 92 -12.15 -14.13 -6.04
C LEU A 92 -11.77 -15.56 -6.43
N LYS A 93 -12.76 -16.37 -6.85
CA LYS A 93 -12.55 -17.74 -7.33
C LYS A 93 -11.62 -17.80 -8.54
N TYR A 94 -11.77 -16.88 -9.48
CA TYR A 94 -10.88 -16.80 -10.64
C TYR A 94 -9.43 -16.50 -10.24
N GLY A 95 -9.23 -15.58 -9.31
CA GLY A 95 -7.90 -15.24 -8.79
C GLY A 95 -7.23 -16.41 -8.01
N LEU A 96 -8.04 -17.32 -7.46
CA LEU A 96 -7.61 -18.45 -6.64
C LEU A 96 -7.79 -19.80 -7.36
N SER A 97 -7.92 -19.81 -8.68
CA SER A 97 -8.25 -21.00 -9.48
C SER A 97 -7.31 -22.20 -9.29
N SER A 98 -6.10 -21.97 -8.76
CA SER A 98 -5.14 -23.04 -8.43
C SER A 98 -5.34 -23.67 -7.04
N ASP A 99 -6.28 -23.14 -6.22
CA ASP A 99 -6.55 -23.67 -4.88
C ASP A 99 -7.73 -24.66 -4.91
N PRO A 100 -7.55 -25.91 -4.44
CA PRO A 100 -8.60 -26.93 -4.47
C PRO A 100 -9.87 -26.55 -3.70
N VAL A 101 -9.74 -25.80 -2.60
CA VAL A 101 -10.86 -25.39 -1.75
C VAL A 101 -11.87 -24.54 -2.52
N VAL A 102 -11.39 -23.76 -3.48
CA VAL A 102 -12.24 -22.88 -4.30
C VAL A 102 -13.13 -23.64 -5.27
N HIS A 103 -12.71 -24.85 -5.66
CA HIS A 103 -13.41 -25.72 -6.60
C HIS A 103 -14.10 -26.91 -5.91
N SER A 104 -14.06 -26.98 -4.57
CA SER A 104 -14.73 -28.08 -3.86
C SER A 104 -16.24 -28.02 -4.14
N LYS A 105 -16.87 -29.21 -4.24
CA LYS A 105 -18.33 -29.30 -4.43
C LYS A 105 -19.11 -28.71 -3.25
N ASP A 106 -18.50 -28.66 -2.07
CA ASP A 106 -18.99 -27.95 -0.90
C ASP A 106 -18.56 -26.48 -0.94
N SER A 107 -19.16 -25.73 -1.87
CA SER A 107 -18.88 -24.30 -2.05
C SER A 107 -19.12 -23.47 -0.77
N GLY A 108 -19.92 -23.97 0.17
CA GLY A 108 -20.14 -23.38 1.49
C GLY A 108 -18.92 -23.43 2.42
N GLU A 109 -17.91 -24.25 2.14
CA GLU A 109 -16.70 -24.26 2.95
C GLU A 109 -15.81 -23.03 2.76
N PHE A 110 -15.78 -22.48 1.54
CA PHE A 110 -14.93 -21.31 1.24
C PHE A 110 -15.70 -20.00 1.37
N VAL A 111 -16.92 -19.94 0.85
CA VAL A 111 -17.80 -18.76 0.93
C VAL A 111 -19.18 -19.21 1.38
N SER A 112 -19.69 -18.63 2.44
CA SER A 112 -21.02 -18.94 2.97
C SER A 112 -21.78 -17.66 3.33
N ILE A 113 -23.10 -17.72 3.20
CA ILE A 113 -24.02 -16.69 3.68
C ILE A 113 -24.83 -17.29 4.83
N CYS A 114 -24.88 -16.58 5.94
CA CYS A 114 -25.65 -16.96 7.10
C CYS A 114 -26.71 -15.89 7.36
N ASP A 115 -27.96 -16.27 7.26
CA ASP A 115 -29.09 -15.37 7.46
C ASP A 115 -29.52 -15.33 8.94
N PHE A 116 -29.90 -14.13 9.38
CA PHE A 116 -30.41 -13.88 10.71
C PHE A 116 -31.94 -13.74 10.71
N PRO A 117 -32.63 -14.26 11.73
CA PRO A 117 -32.14 -14.69 13.06
C PRO A 117 -31.61 -16.13 13.13
N ASP A 118 -31.88 -16.99 12.13
CA ASP A 118 -31.71 -18.46 12.27
C ASP A 118 -30.25 -18.83 12.60
N GLY A 119 -29.27 -18.26 11.93
CA GLY A 119 -27.84 -18.53 12.19
C GLY A 119 -27.18 -17.58 13.18
N PHE A 120 -27.90 -16.70 13.84
CA PHE A 120 -27.31 -15.65 14.67
C PHE A 120 -26.54 -16.19 15.88
N ALA A 121 -27.17 -17.13 16.63
CA ALA A 121 -26.56 -17.68 17.85
C ALA A 121 -25.28 -18.45 17.57
N ASP A 122 -25.29 -19.28 16.54
CA ASP A 122 -24.13 -20.09 16.14
C ASP A 122 -22.99 -19.19 15.65
N PHE A 123 -23.32 -18.18 14.85
CA PHE A 123 -22.33 -17.23 14.35
C PHE A 123 -21.75 -16.39 15.48
N TYR A 124 -22.56 -15.91 16.40
CA TYR A 124 -22.12 -15.16 17.57
C TYR A 124 -21.13 -15.98 18.42
N SER A 125 -21.50 -17.23 18.75
CA SER A 125 -20.63 -18.14 19.49
C SER A 125 -19.30 -18.41 18.77
N TYR A 126 -19.32 -18.58 17.46
CA TYR A 126 -18.12 -18.78 16.66
C TYR A 126 -17.14 -17.57 16.79
N ILE A 127 -17.64 -16.34 16.73
CA ILE A 127 -16.80 -15.14 16.87
C ILE A 127 -16.28 -14.98 18.30
N GLU A 128 -17.10 -15.30 19.32
CA GLU A 128 -16.63 -15.33 20.72
C GLU A 128 -15.48 -16.32 20.92
N ASP A 129 -15.59 -17.51 20.36
CA ASP A 129 -14.57 -18.55 20.49
C ASP A 129 -13.27 -18.16 19.74
N LEU A 130 -13.37 -17.52 18.59
CA LEU A 130 -12.21 -16.93 17.92
C LEU A 130 -11.53 -15.91 18.79
N MET A 131 -12.29 -15.01 19.43
CA MET A 131 -11.75 -13.99 20.30
C MET A 131 -11.07 -14.58 21.56
N LYS A 132 -11.66 -15.60 22.18
CA LYS A 132 -11.07 -16.31 23.34
C LYS A 132 -9.77 -16.99 22.98
N ASN A 133 -9.72 -17.67 21.82
CA ASN A 133 -8.53 -18.38 21.35
C ASN A 133 -7.40 -17.40 20.92
N ALA A 134 -7.75 -16.27 20.33
CA ALA A 134 -6.78 -15.22 20.00
C ALA A 134 -6.16 -14.59 21.26
N GLY A 135 -6.92 -14.46 22.36
CA GLY A 135 -6.45 -13.93 23.64
C GLY A 135 -5.40 -14.82 24.35
N GLN A 136 -5.34 -16.10 24.05
CA GLN A 136 -4.30 -17.01 24.58
C GLN A 136 -2.94 -16.90 23.88
N MET A 137 -2.85 -16.27 22.72
CA MET A 137 -1.61 -16.09 21.96
C MET A 137 -0.95 -14.71 22.15
N VAL A 138 -1.51 -13.80 22.93
CA VAL A 138 -0.98 -12.43 23.10
C VAL A 138 -0.86 -12.07 24.56
N VAL A 139 0.21 -12.52 25.19
CA VAL A 139 0.86 -11.78 26.28
C VAL A 139 2.17 -11.25 25.72
N ALA A 140 2.13 -10.15 25.00
CA ALA A 140 3.28 -9.31 24.71
C ALA A 140 2.83 -7.95 24.15
N GLU A 141 3.10 -6.92 24.97
CA GLU A 141 3.16 -5.50 24.63
C GLU A 141 1.84 -4.73 24.42
N GLU A 142 1.46 -4.05 25.50
CA GLU A 142 0.74 -2.77 25.45
C GLU A 142 1.53 -1.80 24.56
N SER A 143 1.24 -1.74 23.27
CA SER A 143 1.68 -0.67 22.40
C SER A 143 0.53 -0.18 21.51
N SER A 144 -0.02 0.96 21.89
CA SER A 144 -0.85 1.87 21.11
C SER A 144 -2.04 1.21 20.36
N TYR A 145 -3.09 0.94 21.11
CA TYR A 145 -4.42 0.69 20.54
C TYR A 145 -4.85 1.88 19.68
N LYS A 146 -4.99 1.66 18.39
CA LYS A 146 -5.57 2.67 17.47
C LYS A 146 -7.06 2.40 17.34
N ARG A 147 -7.87 3.36 17.71
CA ARG A 147 -9.32 3.30 17.55
C ARG A 147 -9.75 3.83 16.18
N PRO A 148 -10.81 3.26 15.57
CA PRO A 148 -11.41 3.85 14.38
C PRO A 148 -11.89 5.28 14.65
N VAL A 149 -11.84 6.11 13.62
CA VAL A 149 -12.44 7.46 13.70
C VAL A 149 -13.95 7.34 13.78
N ASP A 150 -14.54 7.95 14.80
CA ASP A 150 -15.99 8.03 14.94
C ASP A 150 -16.61 8.93 13.86
N ALA A 151 -17.86 8.65 13.47
CA ALA A 151 -18.56 9.45 12.48
C ALA A 151 -18.64 10.94 12.85
N GLY A 152 -18.77 11.27 14.15
CA GLY A 152 -18.77 12.65 14.64
C GLY A 152 -17.41 13.33 14.62
N GLU A 153 -16.32 12.57 14.53
CA GLU A 153 -14.94 13.10 14.49
C GLU A 153 -14.42 13.31 13.06
N ILE A 154 -15.09 12.72 12.06
CA ILE A 154 -14.63 12.74 10.66
C ILE A 154 -14.47 14.18 10.17
N GLU A 155 -15.43 15.06 10.47
CA GLU A 155 -15.37 16.46 10.05
C GLU A 155 -14.19 17.20 10.67
N ASN A 156 -13.88 16.93 11.94
CA ASN A 156 -12.73 17.52 12.62
C ASN A 156 -11.40 17.04 12.01
N VAL A 157 -11.28 15.72 11.77
CA VAL A 157 -10.09 15.13 11.14
C VAL A 157 -9.87 15.70 9.73
N ILE A 158 -10.94 15.91 8.98
CA ILE A 158 -10.90 16.52 7.65
C ILE A 158 -10.42 17.98 7.76
N ALA A 159 -11.00 18.76 8.67
CA ALA A 159 -10.64 20.15 8.87
C ALA A 159 -9.17 20.32 9.34
N GLU A 160 -8.72 19.44 10.24
CA GLU A 160 -7.32 19.41 10.65
C GLU A 160 -6.39 19.02 9.49
N LEU A 161 -6.73 17.98 8.73
CA LEU A 161 -5.96 17.60 7.54
C LEU A 161 -5.82 18.79 6.57
N ASP A 162 -6.90 19.51 6.33
CA ASP A 162 -6.89 20.67 5.43
C ASP A 162 -6.04 21.82 5.98
N SER A 163 -5.89 21.96 7.29
CA SER A 163 -5.08 23.00 7.93
C SER A 163 -3.59 22.70 7.99
N ILE A 164 -3.19 21.42 8.01
CA ILE A 164 -1.79 20.98 8.18
C ILE A 164 -0.95 21.43 6.98
N ASP A 165 0.16 22.13 7.24
CA ASP A 165 1.20 22.32 6.22
C ASP A 165 2.09 21.06 6.14
N ILE A 166 2.01 20.36 5.02
CA ILE A 166 2.77 19.13 4.80
C ILE A 166 4.15 19.37 4.16
N ALA A 167 4.53 20.59 3.84
CA ALA A 167 5.78 20.87 3.11
C ALA A 167 7.01 20.29 3.82
N GLU A 168 7.08 20.43 5.15
CA GLU A 168 8.17 19.85 5.96
C GLU A 168 8.06 18.32 6.14
N MET A 169 6.89 17.74 5.85
CA MET A 169 6.65 16.31 5.98
C MET A 169 7.01 15.54 4.71
N VAL A 170 7.13 16.24 3.59
CA VAL A 170 7.53 15.60 2.32
C VAL A 170 8.93 15.03 2.45
N LYS A 171 9.03 13.75 2.14
CA LYS A 171 10.28 12.99 2.12
C LYS A 171 10.63 12.59 0.71
N ARG A 172 11.92 12.34 0.50
CA ARG A 172 12.40 11.75 -0.75
C ARG A 172 13.18 10.48 -0.48
N GLN A 173 13.13 9.55 -1.44
CA GLN A 173 13.88 8.31 -1.42
C GLN A 173 14.33 7.98 -2.84
N SER A 174 15.61 7.67 -3.01
CA SER A 174 16.17 7.34 -4.33
C SER A 174 15.89 5.89 -4.71
N VAL A 175 15.59 5.68 -5.98
CA VAL A 175 15.74 4.37 -6.64
C VAL A 175 17.09 4.37 -7.33
N LEU A 176 17.99 3.48 -6.90
CA LEU A 176 19.31 3.33 -7.49
C LEU A 176 19.31 2.20 -8.52
N LYS A 177 19.93 2.46 -9.66
CA LYS A 177 20.21 1.47 -10.69
C LYS A 177 21.67 1.06 -10.65
N ILE A 178 21.92 -0.26 -10.63
CA ILE A 178 23.25 -0.82 -10.75
C ILE A 178 23.67 -0.75 -12.22
N LYS A 179 24.77 -0.07 -12.48
CA LYS A 179 25.53 -0.15 -13.72
C LYS A 179 26.74 -1.06 -13.50
N GLY A 180 27.21 -1.73 -14.54
CA GLY A 180 28.33 -2.67 -14.45
C GLY A 180 29.48 -2.19 -13.56
N ALA A 181 30.25 -3.11 -12.99
CA ALA A 181 31.35 -2.86 -12.05
C ALA A 181 30.98 -2.20 -10.72
N GLY A 182 29.74 -2.41 -10.23
CA GLY A 182 29.30 -1.92 -8.90
C GLY A 182 29.06 -0.41 -8.82
N LYS A 183 28.95 0.26 -9.96
CA LYS A 183 28.57 1.68 -10.01
C LYS A 183 27.06 1.81 -9.89
N PHE A 184 26.62 2.83 -9.14
CA PHE A 184 25.22 3.18 -8.98
C PHE A 184 24.92 4.51 -9.68
N GLU A 185 23.71 4.62 -10.20
CA GLU A 185 23.13 5.89 -10.64
C GLU A 185 21.73 6.04 -10.07
N VAL A 186 21.29 7.27 -9.84
CA VAL A 186 19.90 7.55 -9.45
C VAL A 186 19.01 7.40 -10.69
N LEU A 187 18.12 6.39 -10.67
CA LEU A 187 17.15 6.18 -11.74
C LEU A 187 16.05 7.24 -11.66
N PHE A 188 15.50 7.44 -10.46
CA PHE A 188 14.57 8.52 -10.09
C PHE A 188 14.53 8.69 -8.58
N GLN A 189 13.93 9.77 -8.10
CA GLN A 189 13.63 9.97 -6.68
C GLN A 189 12.13 9.97 -6.45
N GLU A 190 11.69 9.17 -5.49
CA GLU A 190 10.32 9.16 -5.00
C GLU A 190 10.12 10.26 -3.95
N PHE A 191 9.03 11.01 -4.10
CA PHE A 191 8.58 12.01 -3.15
C PHE A 191 7.24 11.59 -2.54
N PHE A 192 7.18 11.55 -1.22
CA PHE A 192 6.02 11.04 -0.51
C PHE A 192 5.86 11.67 0.87
N VAL A 193 4.63 11.65 1.38
CA VAL A 193 4.30 11.92 2.78
C VAL A 193 3.90 10.60 3.43
N ALA A 194 4.57 10.24 4.51
CA ALA A 194 4.23 9.01 5.21
C ALA A 194 3.01 9.24 6.12
N VAL A 195 1.94 8.48 5.91
CA VAL A 195 0.70 8.56 6.72
C VAL A 195 0.98 8.42 8.22
N LYS A 196 1.99 7.61 8.60
CA LYS A 196 2.41 7.46 10.00
C LYS A 196 2.96 8.74 10.62
N ASP A 197 3.51 9.66 9.83
CA ASP A 197 4.01 10.95 10.32
C ASP A 197 2.87 11.97 10.44
N LEU A 198 1.82 11.79 9.66
CA LEU A 198 0.62 12.64 9.68
C LEU A 198 -0.33 12.24 10.81
N ALA A 199 -0.48 10.95 11.08
CA ALA A 199 -1.44 10.43 12.05
C ALA A 199 -1.39 11.11 13.43
N PRO A 200 -0.20 11.39 14.03
CA PRO A 200 -0.13 12.09 15.31
C PRO A 200 -0.68 13.53 15.30
N GLN A 201 -0.71 14.16 14.13
CA GLN A 201 -1.24 15.53 13.99
C GLN A 201 -2.75 15.55 13.80
N LEU A 202 -3.34 14.44 13.36
CA LEU A 202 -4.79 14.28 13.16
C LEU A 202 -5.51 13.76 14.41
N GLY A 203 -4.77 13.35 15.43
CA GLY A 203 -5.28 12.87 16.71
C GLY A 203 -4.53 11.67 17.25
N GLU A 204 -4.49 11.56 18.57
CA GLU A 204 -3.82 10.45 19.24
C GLU A 204 -4.60 9.14 19.05
N ASN A 205 -3.87 8.09 18.70
CA ASN A 205 -4.39 6.72 18.60
C ASN A 205 -5.56 6.53 17.59
N LEU A 206 -5.64 7.34 16.53
CA LEU A 206 -6.63 7.16 15.48
C LEU A 206 -6.18 6.12 14.43
N ASP A 207 -7.07 5.19 14.10
CA ASP A 207 -6.92 4.33 12.93
C ASP A 207 -7.57 4.98 11.70
N LEU A 208 -6.78 5.75 10.98
CA LEU A 208 -7.22 6.44 9.77
C LEU A 208 -7.57 5.48 8.61
N VAL A 209 -7.14 4.22 8.72
CA VAL A 209 -7.34 3.20 7.67
C VAL A 209 -8.62 2.40 7.89
N ALA A 210 -9.13 2.37 9.13
CA ALA A 210 -10.33 1.62 9.47
C ALA A 210 -11.59 2.15 8.76
N ASN A 211 -11.63 3.46 8.49
CA ASN A 211 -12.72 4.06 7.72
C ASN A 211 -12.25 4.32 6.28
N ARG A 212 -12.78 3.55 5.33
CA ARG A 212 -12.37 3.62 3.92
C ARG A 212 -12.61 4.99 3.28
N TRP A 213 -13.75 5.62 3.56
CA TRP A 213 -14.09 6.93 2.98
C TRP A 213 -13.16 8.01 3.49
N LEU A 214 -12.87 7.99 4.80
CA LEU A 214 -11.91 8.88 5.41
C LEU A 214 -10.51 8.63 4.83
N PHE A 215 -10.10 7.39 4.69
CA PHE A 215 -8.79 7.05 4.09
C PHE A 215 -8.67 7.51 2.64
N LEU A 216 -9.71 7.31 1.84
CA LEU A 216 -9.74 7.80 0.45
C LEU A 216 -9.69 9.33 0.40
N TYR A 217 -10.49 10.00 1.22
CA TYR A 217 -10.46 11.46 1.32
C TYR A 217 -9.09 11.97 1.74
N LEU A 218 -8.51 11.35 2.77
CA LEU A 218 -7.17 11.65 3.27
C LEU A 218 -6.11 11.50 2.17
N THR A 219 -6.11 10.39 1.44
CA THR A 219 -5.11 10.16 0.38
C THR A 219 -5.30 11.13 -0.78
N GLN A 220 -6.53 11.42 -1.21
CA GLN A 220 -6.80 12.41 -2.25
C GLN A 220 -6.42 13.85 -1.83
N THR A 221 -6.65 14.19 -0.56
CA THR A 221 -6.24 15.49 -0.01
C THR A 221 -4.71 15.57 0.08
N LEU A 222 -4.05 14.49 0.52
CA LEU A 222 -2.58 14.41 0.51
C LEU A 222 -2.00 14.56 -0.88
N ASP A 223 -2.60 13.97 -1.90
CA ASP A 223 -2.16 14.12 -3.30
C ASP A 223 -2.13 15.60 -3.69
N LYS A 224 -3.25 16.32 -3.46
CA LYS A 224 -3.34 17.75 -3.76
C LYS A 224 -2.32 18.59 -2.97
N LYS A 225 -2.19 18.32 -1.67
CA LYS A 225 -1.24 19.03 -0.80
C LYS A 225 0.21 18.76 -1.20
N THR A 226 0.55 17.50 -1.52
CA THR A 226 1.90 17.11 -1.97
C THR A 226 2.26 17.82 -3.28
N ILE A 227 1.36 17.81 -4.25
CA ILE A 227 1.55 18.54 -5.51
C ILE A 227 1.70 20.06 -5.26
N SER A 228 0.90 20.59 -4.34
CA SER A 228 0.99 22.02 -3.99
C SER A 228 2.29 22.38 -3.30
N ALA A 229 2.80 21.53 -2.41
CA ALA A 229 4.11 21.72 -1.77
C ALA A 229 5.25 21.71 -2.80
N PHE A 230 5.13 20.94 -3.88
CA PHE A 230 6.13 20.94 -4.96
C PHE A 230 6.21 22.28 -5.72
N LYS A 231 5.09 23.00 -5.83
CA LYS A 231 5.07 24.31 -6.51
C LYS A 231 5.91 25.37 -5.80
N THR A 232 6.14 25.20 -4.50
CA THR A 232 6.97 26.12 -3.69
C THR A 232 8.43 25.70 -3.61
N ALA A 233 8.76 24.47 -4.03
CA ALA A 233 10.11 23.93 -3.99
C ALA A 233 10.97 24.40 -5.17
N ASP A 234 12.29 24.48 -4.98
CA ASP A 234 13.22 24.74 -6.08
C ASP A 234 13.44 23.50 -6.95
N LEU A 235 12.56 23.29 -7.92
CA LEU A 235 12.60 22.15 -8.83
C LEU A 235 13.86 22.08 -9.68
N ARG A 236 14.67 23.16 -9.75
CA ARG A 236 15.93 23.14 -10.50
C ARG A 236 16.97 22.20 -9.90
N LYS A 237 16.87 21.96 -8.59
CA LYS A 237 17.72 21.03 -7.84
C LYS A 237 17.22 19.58 -7.86
N TRP A 238 16.06 19.34 -8.46
CA TRP A 238 15.48 18.00 -8.50
C TRP A 238 16.03 17.17 -9.66
N PRO A 239 16.05 15.83 -9.57
CA PRO A 239 16.51 14.97 -10.65
C PRO A 239 15.60 15.09 -11.88
N ALA A 240 16.12 14.64 -13.02
CA ALA A 240 15.36 14.63 -14.27
C ALA A 240 14.12 13.73 -14.21
N LYS A 241 14.11 12.74 -13.32
CA LYS A 241 12.98 11.83 -13.11
C LYS A 241 12.62 11.81 -11.64
N ILE A 242 11.35 12.07 -11.37
CA ILE A 242 10.76 12.03 -10.04
C ILE A 242 9.58 11.07 -10.05
N SER A 243 9.30 10.45 -8.91
CA SER A 243 8.03 9.74 -8.75
C SER A 243 7.23 10.26 -7.58
N ILE A 244 5.92 10.15 -7.69
CA ILE A 244 4.94 10.56 -6.68
C ILE A 244 3.83 9.52 -6.58
N ASN A 245 3.44 9.23 -5.35
CA ASN A 245 2.30 8.37 -5.06
C ASN A 245 1.01 9.17 -5.28
N LEU A 246 0.14 8.72 -6.16
CA LEU A 246 -1.15 9.36 -6.43
C LEU A 246 -2.28 8.32 -6.59
N ASN A 247 -3.48 8.72 -6.18
CA ASN A 247 -4.67 8.03 -6.62
C ASN A 247 -4.89 8.26 -8.13
N LEU A 248 -5.44 7.29 -8.85
CA LEU A 248 -5.72 7.44 -10.28
C LEU A 248 -6.57 8.67 -10.61
N SER A 249 -7.56 8.97 -9.77
CA SER A 249 -8.41 10.15 -9.92
C SER A 249 -7.62 11.46 -9.82
N SER A 250 -6.52 11.49 -9.09
CA SER A 250 -5.68 12.68 -8.89
C SER A 250 -4.87 13.05 -10.14
N VAL A 251 -4.66 12.12 -11.07
CA VAL A 251 -4.02 12.38 -12.37
C VAL A 251 -4.85 13.37 -13.21
N PHE A 252 -6.18 13.38 -13.02
CA PHE A 252 -7.12 14.26 -13.72
C PHE A 252 -7.35 15.59 -12.99
N SER A 253 -6.77 15.75 -11.80
CA SER A 253 -6.95 16.97 -11.00
C SER A 253 -6.29 18.18 -11.65
N LYS A 254 -6.90 19.36 -11.42
CA LYS A 254 -6.32 20.62 -11.88
C LYS A 254 -4.92 20.84 -11.32
N GLU A 255 -4.69 20.42 -10.07
CA GLU A 255 -3.42 20.52 -9.38
C GLU A 255 -2.32 19.77 -10.11
N PHE A 256 -2.57 18.49 -10.48
CA PHE A 256 -1.59 17.68 -11.21
C PHE A 256 -1.36 18.20 -12.63
N VAL A 257 -2.44 18.51 -13.37
CA VAL A 257 -2.32 19.02 -14.74
C VAL A 257 -1.53 20.33 -14.80
N THR A 258 -1.78 21.24 -13.85
CA THR A 258 -1.04 22.50 -13.74
C THR A 258 0.42 22.23 -13.38
N PHE A 259 0.68 21.36 -12.39
CA PHE A 259 2.03 20.99 -11.99
C PHE A 259 2.82 20.41 -13.17
N ALA A 260 2.26 19.45 -13.89
CA ALA A 260 2.91 18.79 -15.00
C ALA A 260 3.21 19.73 -16.19
N LYS A 261 2.37 20.74 -16.42
CA LYS A 261 2.54 21.69 -17.54
C LYS A 261 3.41 22.90 -17.22
N GLU A 262 3.30 23.44 -16.02
CA GLU A 262 3.82 24.78 -15.71
C GLU A 262 5.05 24.75 -14.80
N PHE A 263 5.20 23.70 -13.97
CA PHE A 263 6.25 23.67 -12.95
C PHE A 263 7.41 22.75 -13.30
N LEU A 264 7.19 21.72 -14.12
CA LEU A 264 8.28 20.83 -14.53
C LEU A 264 9.21 21.52 -15.52
N ARG A 265 10.52 21.24 -15.40
CA ARG A 265 11.50 21.70 -16.36
C ARG A 265 11.37 20.92 -17.69
N PRO A 266 11.76 21.53 -18.83
CA PRO A 266 11.87 20.80 -20.07
C PRO A 266 12.72 19.53 -19.91
N GLY A 267 12.16 18.39 -20.32
CA GLY A 267 12.80 17.08 -20.19
C GLY A 267 12.66 16.40 -18.83
N GLN A 268 12.07 17.05 -17.84
CA GLN A 268 11.79 16.44 -16.55
C GLN A 268 10.55 15.51 -16.66
N GLN A 269 10.67 14.30 -16.12
CA GLN A 269 9.64 13.28 -16.20
C GLN A 269 9.07 12.97 -14.82
N VAL A 270 7.74 12.88 -14.74
CA VAL A 270 7.03 12.35 -13.56
C VAL A 270 6.69 10.88 -13.80
N ILE A 271 6.92 10.07 -12.77
CA ILE A 271 6.47 8.69 -12.68
C ILE A 271 5.36 8.68 -11.63
N VAL A 272 4.12 8.46 -12.05
CA VAL A 272 2.99 8.35 -11.11
C VAL A 272 2.94 6.93 -10.60
N GLU A 273 3.07 6.78 -9.29
CA GLU A 273 2.97 5.50 -8.60
C GLU A 273 1.54 5.28 -8.13
N VAL A 274 0.92 4.23 -8.63
CA VAL A 274 -0.44 3.85 -8.26
C VAL A 274 -0.45 2.48 -7.58
N GLN A 275 -1.33 2.31 -6.63
CA GLN A 275 -1.51 0.99 -6.02
C GLN A 275 -2.21 0.04 -7.01
N LEU A 276 -1.79 -1.22 -7.04
CA LEU A 276 -2.40 -2.26 -7.85
C LEU A 276 -3.93 -2.30 -7.71
N MET A 277 -4.42 -2.10 -6.49
CA MET A 277 -5.84 -2.12 -6.20
C MET A 277 -6.62 -0.97 -6.83
N ASP A 278 -6.00 0.21 -6.91
CA ASP A 278 -6.61 1.36 -7.57
C ASP A 278 -6.77 1.09 -9.07
N ALA A 279 -5.76 0.46 -9.68
CA ALA A 279 -5.81 0.03 -11.07
C ALA A 279 -6.93 -1.00 -11.33
N PHE A 280 -7.08 -2.01 -10.46
CA PHE A 280 -8.11 -3.04 -10.63
C PHE A 280 -9.52 -2.56 -10.31
N ASN A 281 -9.68 -1.62 -9.38
CA ASN A 281 -10.99 -1.08 -9.03
C ASN A 281 -11.63 -0.32 -10.20
N ASN A 282 -10.82 0.30 -11.06
CA ASN A 282 -11.32 1.02 -12.23
C ASN A 282 -10.35 0.94 -13.41
N LEU A 283 -10.41 -0.16 -14.15
CA LEU A 283 -9.55 -0.39 -15.30
C LEU A 283 -9.71 0.68 -16.40
N ALA A 284 -10.92 1.20 -16.60
CA ALA A 284 -11.15 2.25 -17.60
C ALA A 284 -10.36 3.51 -17.21
N LEU A 285 -10.49 3.95 -15.95
CA LEU A 285 -9.75 5.09 -15.42
C LEU A 285 -8.24 4.88 -15.47
N TYR A 286 -7.79 3.64 -15.20
CA TYR A 286 -6.36 3.28 -15.26
C TYR A 286 -5.79 3.50 -16.67
N PHE A 287 -6.45 2.96 -17.70
CA PHE A 287 -5.96 3.11 -19.07
C PHE A 287 -6.05 4.56 -19.57
N GLU A 288 -7.08 5.31 -19.16
CA GLU A 288 -7.20 6.72 -19.47
C GLU A 288 -6.08 7.55 -18.81
N ALA A 289 -5.83 7.32 -17.51
CA ALA A 289 -4.72 7.97 -16.79
C ALA A 289 -3.38 7.66 -17.44
N LYS A 290 -3.14 6.39 -17.79
CA LYS A 290 -1.91 5.97 -18.46
C LYS A 290 -1.72 6.70 -19.79
N GLU A 291 -2.77 6.82 -20.59
CA GLU A 291 -2.69 7.51 -21.89
C GLU A 291 -2.42 9.02 -21.72
N ILE A 292 -3.05 9.67 -20.72
CA ILE A 292 -2.77 11.07 -20.39
C ILE A 292 -1.31 11.26 -19.99
N LEU A 293 -0.80 10.42 -19.11
CA LEU A 293 0.59 10.46 -18.67
C LEU A 293 1.55 10.26 -19.83
N ARG A 294 1.30 9.28 -20.69
CA ARG A 294 2.11 8.99 -21.87
C ARG A 294 2.18 10.19 -22.82
N ARG A 295 1.04 10.83 -23.10
CA ARG A 295 0.97 12.06 -23.95
C ARG A 295 1.76 13.21 -23.35
N GLY A 296 1.80 13.30 -22.02
CA GLY A 296 2.61 14.28 -21.29
C GLY A 296 4.12 13.93 -21.20
N GLY A 297 4.55 12.78 -21.72
CA GLY A 297 5.93 12.31 -21.58
C GLY A 297 6.22 11.72 -20.19
N HIS A 298 5.18 11.42 -19.42
CA HIS A 298 5.24 10.87 -18.07
C HIS A 298 5.02 9.35 -18.08
N LYS A 299 5.21 8.70 -16.94
CA LYS A 299 5.10 7.24 -16.79
C LYS A 299 4.13 6.87 -15.69
N LEU A 300 3.56 5.66 -15.79
CA LEU A 300 2.76 5.02 -14.76
C LEU A 300 3.50 3.80 -14.22
N LEU A 301 3.63 3.74 -12.89
CA LEU A 301 4.25 2.65 -12.16
C LEU A 301 3.21 2.01 -11.23
N ILE A 302 3.11 0.67 -11.27
CA ILE A 302 2.29 -0.06 -10.29
C ILE A 302 3.16 -0.37 -9.07
N ASP A 303 2.76 0.14 -7.91
CA ASP A 303 3.48 -0.01 -6.65
C ASP A 303 2.93 -1.16 -5.79
N ALA A 304 3.71 -1.55 -4.79
CA ALA A 304 3.37 -2.46 -3.72
C ALA A 304 3.04 -3.91 -4.15
N LEU A 305 3.66 -4.40 -5.22
CA LEU A 305 3.50 -5.78 -5.64
C LEU A 305 4.28 -6.73 -4.74
N SER A 306 3.62 -7.77 -4.22
CA SER A 306 4.35 -8.91 -3.69
C SER A 306 4.81 -9.82 -4.83
N PRO A 307 5.91 -10.58 -4.67
CA PRO A 307 6.31 -11.59 -5.63
C PRO A 307 5.23 -12.62 -5.93
N SER A 308 4.44 -12.97 -4.91
CA SER A 308 3.30 -13.87 -5.08
C SER A 308 2.19 -13.24 -5.92
N ALA A 309 1.89 -11.96 -5.75
CA ALA A 309 0.91 -11.28 -6.60
C ALA A 309 1.36 -11.26 -8.06
N LEU A 310 2.66 -11.04 -8.31
CA LEU A 310 3.20 -11.04 -9.67
C LEU A 310 3.11 -12.41 -10.35
N LYS A 311 3.25 -13.52 -9.59
CA LYS A 311 3.06 -14.88 -10.12
C LYS A 311 1.59 -15.18 -10.47
N MET A 312 0.67 -14.70 -9.63
CA MET A 312 -0.76 -15.01 -9.77
C MET A 312 -1.49 -14.11 -10.80
N LEU A 313 -1.05 -12.86 -10.90
CA LEU A 313 -1.71 -11.85 -11.72
C LEU A 313 -0.89 -11.58 -12.98
N ASN A 314 -1.54 -11.63 -14.13
CA ASN A 314 -0.89 -11.23 -15.37
C ASN A 314 -0.84 -9.70 -15.48
N ILE A 315 0.07 -9.10 -14.70
CA ILE A 315 0.27 -7.65 -14.63
C ILE A 315 0.63 -7.06 -16.01
N SER A 316 1.25 -7.84 -16.89
CA SER A 316 1.58 -7.38 -18.25
C SER A 316 0.35 -6.98 -19.07
N ARG A 317 -0.86 -7.46 -18.73
CA ARG A 317 -2.11 -7.01 -19.37
C ARG A 317 -2.50 -5.57 -19.02
N LEU A 318 -2.04 -5.07 -17.88
CA LEU A 318 -2.17 -3.66 -17.53
C LEU A 318 -1.16 -2.79 -18.30
N ASP A 319 -0.12 -3.43 -18.87
CA ASP A 319 0.94 -2.78 -19.63
C ASP A 319 1.53 -1.55 -18.89
N PRO A 320 1.93 -1.69 -17.60
CA PRO A 320 2.53 -0.60 -16.86
C PRO A 320 3.90 -0.25 -17.45
N ASP A 321 4.30 1.02 -17.35
CA ASP A 321 5.65 1.43 -17.73
C ASP A 321 6.72 0.87 -16.78
N MET A 322 6.37 0.69 -15.50
CA MET A 322 7.25 0.13 -14.48
C MET A 322 6.42 -0.56 -13.39
N ILE A 323 7.08 -1.42 -12.61
CA ILE A 323 6.49 -2.03 -11.40
C ILE A 323 7.48 -1.96 -10.23
N LYS A 324 6.95 -1.85 -8.99
CA LYS A 324 7.71 -2.06 -7.75
C LYS A 324 7.30 -3.38 -7.09
N ILE A 325 8.28 -4.25 -6.87
CA ILE A 325 8.11 -5.52 -6.15
C ILE A 325 8.71 -5.33 -4.76
N PHE A 326 7.99 -5.75 -3.71
CA PHE A 326 8.51 -5.71 -2.36
C PHE A 326 9.44 -6.88 -2.07
N TRP A 327 10.63 -6.56 -1.56
CA TRP A 327 11.50 -7.55 -0.94
C TRP A 327 10.89 -8.04 0.37
N GLU A 328 10.91 -9.35 0.54
CA GLU A 328 10.54 -10.04 1.78
C GLU A 328 11.65 -11.05 2.11
N PRO A 329 12.14 -11.12 3.37
CA PRO A 329 13.26 -12.01 3.73
C PRO A 329 13.04 -13.48 3.38
N LEU A 330 11.78 -13.94 3.36
CA LEU A 330 11.42 -15.30 2.97
C LEU A 330 11.74 -15.62 1.50
N LEU A 331 11.90 -14.63 0.65
CA LEU A 331 12.28 -14.81 -0.76
C LEU A 331 13.70 -15.34 -0.93
N GLU A 332 14.56 -15.16 0.09
CA GLU A 332 15.91 -15.75 0.08
C GLU A 332 15.86 -17.28 -0.13
N PHE A 333 14.83 -17.93 0.39
CA PHE A 333 14.63 -19.37 0.28
C PHE A 333 13.97 -19.81 -1.04
N ASP A 334 13.47 -18.86 -1.85
CA ASP A 334 12.84 -19.08 -3.16
C ASP A 334 13.74 -18.57 -4.30
N ALA A 335 15.03 -18.86 -4.20
CA ALA A 335 16.07 -18.26 -5.03
C ALA A 335 16.02 -18.66 -6.51
N ASP A 336 15.30 -19.71 -6.89
CA ASP A 336 15.20 -20.18 -8.28
C ASP A 336 13.74 -20.44 -8.72
N ASN A 337 12.89 -19.45 -8.53
CA ASN A 337 11.49 -19.54 -8.91
C ASN A 337 11.29 -19.17 -10.38
N GLN A 338 11.10 -20.18 -11.23
CA GLN A 338 10.96 -19.99 -12.67
C GLN A 338 9.67 -19.21 -13.05
N GLU A 339 8.59 -19.36 -12.30
CA GLU A 339 7.34 -18.61 -12.52
C GLU A 339 7.57 -17.11 -12.30
N LEU A 340 8.30 -16.78 -11.24
CA LEU A 340 8.63 -15.39 -10.93
C LEU A 340 9.59 -14.78 -11.96
N LYS A 341 10.59 -15.52 -12.41
CA LYS A 341 11.48 -15.10 -13.51
C LYS A 341 10.68 -14.79 -14.76
N THR A 342 9.80 -15.68 -15.16
CA THR A 342 8.94 -15.50 -16.33
C THR A 342 8.02 -14.28 -16.18
N ALA A 343 7.48 -14.04 -14.97
CA ALA A 343 6.63 -12.89 -14.71
C ALA A 343 7.40 -11.56 -14.79
N ILE A 344 8.62 -11.52 -14.26
CA ILE A 344 9.53 -10.37 -14.36
C ILE A 344 9.93 -10.11 -15.84
N GLU A 345 10.21 -11.16 -16.58
CA GLU A 345 10.56 -11.06 -18.01
C GLU A 345 9.42 -10.50 -18.87
N ARG A 346 8.18 -10.85 -18.55
CA ARG A 346 6.99 -10.33 -19.26
C ARG A 346 6.80 -8.83 -19.10
N VAL A 347 7.19 -8.28 -17.96
CA VAL A 347 7.15 -6.81 -17.71
C VAL A 347 8.37 -6.11 -18.28
N GLY A 348 9.49 -6.85 -18.45
CA GLY A 348 10.79 -6.31 -18.78
C GLY A 348 11.61 -6.06 -17.51
N ARG A 349 12.74 -6.74 -17.37
CA ARG A 349 13.60 -6.70 -16.17
C ARG A 349 14.05 -5.28 -15.81
N GLU A 350 14.27 -4.44 -16.81
CA GLU A 350 14.68 -3.05 -16.69
C GLU A 350 13.58 -2.14 -16.14
N ASN A 351 12.31 -2.57 -16.22
CA ASN A 351 11.14 -1.85 -15.74
C ASN A 351 10.73 -2.28 -14.30
N VAL A 352 11.50 -3.19 -13.70
CA VAL A 352 11.19 -3.69 -12.36
C VAL A 352 12.11 -3.03 -11.35
N VAL A 353 11.52 -2.50 -10.27
CA VAL A 353 12.20 -1.99 -9.08
C VAL A 353 11.98 -2.97 -7.93
N LEU A 354 13.06 -3.44 -7.30
CA LEU A 354 12.96 -4.16 -6.03
C LEU A 354 12.96 -3.15 -4.90
N ALA A 355 11.83 -3.02 -4.21
CA ALA A 355 11.63 -2.07 -3.12
C ALA A 355 11.73 -2.74 -1.75
N LYS A 356 11.85 -1.93 -0.68
CA LYS A 356 12.06 -2.38 0.71
C LYS A 356 13.35 -3.17 0.94
N CYS A 357 14.36 -3.02 0.10
CA CYS A 357 15.66 -3.66 0.29
C CYS A 357 16.26 -3.23 1.64
N ASP A 358 16.40 -4.18 2.57
CA ASP A 358 16.90 -3.98 3.94
C ASP A 358 18.32 -4.50 4.15
N SER A 359 18.86 -5.22 3.18
CA SER A 359 20.15 -5.91 3.27
C SER A 359 20.81 -6.14 1.90
N ASP A 360 22.06 -6.57 1.91
CA ASP A 360 22.79 -7.04 0.73
C ASP A 360 22.18 -8.30 0.11
N LYS A 361 21.47 -9.09 0.93
CA LYS A 361 20.74 -10.28 0.46
C LYS A 361 19.64 -9.90 -0.54
N ALA A 362 18.92 -8.81 -0.25
CA ALA A 362 17.91 -8.28 -1.17
C ALA A 362 18.53 -7.92 -2.54
N LEU A 363 19.71 -7.29 -2.55
CA LEU A 363 20.39 -6.95 -3.79
C LEU A 363 20.82 -8.21 -4.55
N LYS A 364 21.47 -9.16 -3.87
CA LYS A 364 21.92 -10.42 -4.47
C LYS A 364 20.75 -11.19 -5.09
N TRP A 365 19.66 -11.28 -4.36
CA TRP A 365 18.44 -11.90 -4.85
C TRP A 365 17.88 -11.17 -6.09
N GLY A 366 17.71 -9.85 -6.03
CA GLY A 366 17.23 -9.07 -7.19
C GLY A 366 18.09 -9.24 -8.42
N VAL A 367 19.42 -9.20 -8.26
CA VAL A 367 20.38 -9.42 -9.35
C VAL A 367 20.25 -10.84 -9.93
N SER A 368 20.02 -11.87 -9.13
CA SER A 368 19.80 -13.24 -9.62
C SER A 368 18.55 -13.38 -10.50
N TYR A 369 17.56 -12.49 -10.31
CA TYR A 369 16.37 -12.36 -11.15
C TYR A 369 16.54 -11.36 -12.32
N GLY A 370 17.73 -10.77 -12.47
CA GLY A 370 18.04 -9.79 -13.52
C GLY A 370 17.50 -8.39 -13.23
N ILE A 371 17.04 -8.13 -12.01
CA ILE A 371 16.61 -6.79 -11.58
C ILE A 371 17.86 -5.95 -11.33
N THR A 372 17.85 -4.73 -11.82
CA THR A 372 18.98 -3.79 -11.68
C THR A 372 18.62 -2.53 -10.90
N SER A 373 17.35 -2.32 -10.56
CA SER A 373 16.84 -1.12 -9.89
C SER A 373 16.34 -1.45 -8.49
N PHE A 374 16.81 -0.72 -7.48
CA PHE A 374 16.62 -1.04 -6.07
C PHE A 374 16.24 0.19 -5.25
N GLN A 375 15.40 -0.01 -4.24
CA GLN A 375 14.97 1.00 -3.29
C GLN A 375 14.82 0.38 -1.89
N GLY A 376 15.11 1.14 -0.84
CA GLY A 376 14.90 0.68 0.54
C GLY A 376 15.95 1.16 1.52
N PRO A 377 15.82 0.79 2.81
CA PRO A 377 16.70 1.30 3.87
C PRO A 377 18.19 1.02 3.64
N TYR A 378 18.50 -0.15 3.10
CA TYR A 378 19.88 -0.51 2.78
C TYR A 378 20.43 0.34 1.62
N ILE A 379 19.62 0.57 0.61
CA ILE A 379 19.96 1.42 -0.55
C ILE A 379 20.22 2.86 -0.12
N ASP A 380 19.36 3.40 0.76
CA ASP A 380 19.54 4.73 1.33
C ASP A 380 20.87 4.85 2.11
N THR A 381 21.25 3.79 2.81
CA THR A 381 22.51 3.76 3.55
C THR A 381 23.71 3.79 2.61
N LEU A 382 23.65 3.03 1.52
CA LEU A 382 24.69 3.03 0.46
C LEU A 382 24.80 4.41 -0.19
N GLU A 383 23.66 5.00 -0.58
CA GLU A 383 23.62 6.34 -1.17
C GLU A 383 24.21 7.39 -0.22
N ALA A 384 23.78 7.38 1.04
CA ALA A 384 24.28 8.30 2.04
C ALA A 384 25.79 8.15 2.29
N ALA A 385 26.31 6.93 2.28
CA ALA A 385 27.75 6.68 2.44
C ALA A 385 28.55 7.26 1.25
N LEU A 386 28.07 7.04 0.01
CA LEU A 386 28.71 7.54 -1.19
C LEU A 386 28.70 9.08 -1.26
N ILE A 387 27.58 9.70 -0.92
CA ILE A 387 27.47 11.16 -0.91
C ILE A 387 28.31 11.76 0.22
N ARG A 388 28.24 11.15 1.42
CA ARG A 388 29.03 11.60 2.55
C ARG A 388 30.54 11.53 2.29
N SER A 389 31.02 10.57 1.50
CA SER A 389 32.46 10.47 1.15
C SER A 389 32.96 11.69 0.38
N LYS A 390 32.06 12.46 -0.25
CA LYS A 390 32.37 13.72 -0.95
C LYS A 390 32.21 14.96 -0.06
N CYS A 391 31.65 14.81 1.14
CA CYS A 391 31.32 15.94 2.01
C CYS A 391 32.57 16.42 2.80
N PRO A 392 32.93 17.71 2.72
CA PRO A 392 34.04 18.27 3.49
C PRO A 392 33.89 18.11 5.00
N ASP A 393 32.64 18.18 5.50
CA ASP A 393 32.31 18.08 6.93
C ASP A 393 31.94 16.65 7.37
N ALA A 394 32.29 15.63 6.59
CA ALA A 394 31.93 14.24 6.88
C ALA A 394 32.33 13.76 8.28
N GLN A 395 33.45 14.25 8.82
CA GLN A 395 33.95 13.89 10.15
C GLN A 395 33.06 14.39 11.30
N HIS A 396 32.27 15.47 11.08
CA HIS A 396 31.42 16.10 12.09
C HIS A 396 29.97 15.63 12.04
N CYS A 397 29.63 14.72 11.13
CA CYS A 397 28.27 14.26 10.89
C CYS A 397 28.18 12.73 10.90
N LYS A 398 27.22 12.17 11.63
CA LYS A 398 26.95 10.71 11.57
C LYS A 398 26.23 10.33 10.28
N PRO A 399 26.49 9.13 9.69
CA PRO A 399 25.85 8.68 8.46
C PRO A 399 24.32 8.74 8.53
N MET A 400 23.74 8.31 9.65
CA MET A 400 22.28 8.31 9.84
C MET A 400 21.67 9.72 9.96
N GLU A 401 22.41 10.68 10.48
CA GLU A 401 21.99 12.09 10.53
C GLU A 401 21.99 12.69 9.12
N CYS A 402 23.07 12.45 8.36
CA CYS A 402 23.16 12.86 6.96
C CYS A 402 21.99 12.29 6.15
N LEU A 403 21.70 10.99 6.32
CA LEU A 403 20.57 10.32 5.66
C LEU A 403 19.22 10.97 6.03
N LYS A 404 18.98 11.22 7.32
CA LYS A 404 17.74 11.86 7.79
C LYS A 404 17.55 13.26 7.20
N ARG A 405 18.64 14.06 7.18
CA ARG A 405 18.64 15.41 6.59
C ARG A 405 18.40 15.39 5.08
N ARG A 406 19.04 14.44 4.39
CA ARG A 406 18.88 14.24 2.94
C ARG A 406 17.46 13.85 2.56
N ARG A 407 16.79 13.02 3.35
CA ARG A 407 15.41 12.57 3.11
C ARG A 407 14.38 13.69 3.18
N ARG A 408 14.62 14.78 3.89
CA ARG A 408 13.71 15.92 3.98
C ARG A 408 13.96 16.91 2.84
N LEU A 409 12.90 17.54 2.34
CA LEU A 409 13.01 18.62 1.36
C LEU A 409 13.26 19.96 2.02
N SER A 410 12.69 20.17 3.20
CA SER A 410 12.76 21.43 3.97
C SER A 410 12.69 21.13 5.47
N GLY A 411 12.76 22.19 6.28
CA GLY A 411 12.59 22.14 7.73
C GLY A 411 13.88 22.10 8.53
N LEU A 412 13.74 22.34 9.83
CA LEU A 412 14.85 22.54 10.78
C LEU A 412 15.91 21.47 10.71
N LEU A 413 15.51 20.19 10.66
CA LEU A 413 16.47 19.09 10.61
C LEU A 413 17.40 19.17 9.40
N ARG A 414 16.89 19.62 8.25
CA ARG A 414 17.68 19.82 7.04
C ARG A 414 18.58 21.05 7.18
N ASP A 415 18.06 22.09 7.80
CA ASP A 415 18.76 23.37 7.96
C ASP A 415 19.96 23.31 8.89
N GLU A 416 20.04 22.29 9.75
CA GLU A 416 21.23 21.99 10.55
C GLU A 416 22.46 21.54 9.71
N CYS A 417 22.27 21.21 8.43
CA CYS A 417 23.38 20.81 7.57
C CYS A 417 24.14 22.03 7.06
N THR A 418 25.44 22.09 7.36
CA THR A 418 26.36 23.14 6.88
C THR A 418 26.65 23.05 5.38
N GLN A 419 26.52 21.85 4.80
CA GLN A 419 26.82 21.52 3.40
C GLN A 419 25.55 21.17 2.63
N LYS A 420 24.59 22.13 2.54
CA LYS A 420 23.28 21.86 1.94
C LYS A 420 23.36 21.37 0.48
N ASP A 421 24.34 21.87 -0.29
CA ASP A 421 24.50 21.49 -1.68
C ASP A 421 24.87 20.00 -1.82
N VAL A 422 25.64 19.46 -0.88
CA VAL A 422 25.97 18.02 -0.85
C VAL A 422 24.72 17.15 -0.64
N LEU A 423 23.71 17.67 0.09
CA LEU A 423 22.45 16.95 0.25
C LEU A 423 21.66 16.83 -1.07
N GLU A 424 21.93 17.69 -2.05
CA GLU A 424 21.28 17.67 -3.36
C GLU A 424 22.08 16.90 -4.41
N GLU A 425 23.30 16.47 -4.10
CA GLU A 425 24.08 15.69 -5.05
C GLU A 425 23.40 14.37 -5.41
N LEU A 426 23.47 14.01 -6.68
CA LEU A 426 23.06 12.72 -7.21
C LEU A 426 24.31 11.86 -7.48
N LEU A 427 24.18 10.55 -7.37
CA LEU A 427 25.24 9.60 -7.66
C LEU A 427 25.55 9.51 -9.15
#